data_1fce9d11d6e15a5598a1e0f5c80d4d67
#
_entry.id   1fce9d11d6e15a5598a1e0f5c80d4d67
#
_cell.length_a   1.000
_cell.length_b   1.000
_cell.length_c   1.000
_cell.angle_alpha   90.00
_cell.angle_beta   90.00
_cell.angle_gamma   90.00
#
_symmetry.space_group_name_H-M   'P 1'
#
loop_
_entity.id
_entity.type
_entity.pdbx_description
1 polymer ?
#
loop_
_entity_poly.entity_id
_entity_poly.type
_entity_poly.pdbx_seq_one_letter_code
_entity_poly.pdbx_strand_id
1 'polypeptide(L)'
;MAKNLAQQRREEIIRAAHKCFITRGFHATGMADIAREFGMSAGHIYNYFPSKTAIIEEVISRGMEDFYKNSCALQESQDSYEKTLEQVRRILSGILKKERVTLSLELLAEASHNPELEKVLREADVKARTHLKELSNPNGNNAKDWALVDMGMATFEGIGLRYLRNPDMDFDAICEVLAERIYMPREKLKQRLKELEARQA
;
A
#
# COMPACT_ATOMS: atom_id res chain seq x y z
N MET A 1 -33.10 -0.63 0.63
CA MET A 1 -32.83 0.44 1.61
C MET A 1 -32.00 -0.05 2.82
N ALA A 2 -32.37 -1.12 3.53
CA ALA A 2 -31.62 -1.58 4.72
C ALA A 2 -30.14 -1.99 4.45
N LYS A 3 -29.84 -2.63 3.32
CA LYS A 3 -28.49 -3.07 2.94
C LYS A 3 -27.56 -1.87 2.69
N ASN A 4 -28.06 -0.76 2.16
CA ASN A 4 -27.32 0.47 1.93
C ASN A 4 -27.00 1.17 3.27
N LEU A 5 -27.93 1.17 4.22
CA LEU A 5 -27.72 1.76 5.54
C LEU A 5 -26.67 0.99 6.36
N ALA A 6 -26.67 -0.34 6.31
CA ALA A 6 -25.68 -1.17 7.00
C ALA A 6 -24.27 -0.92 6.43
N GLN A 7 -24.14 -0.84 5.11
CA GLN A 7 -22.87 -0.54 4.44
C GLN A 7 -22.38 0.88 4.84
N GLN A 8 -23.25 1.87 4.82
CA GLN A 8 -22.91 3.22 5.24
C GLN A 8 -22.42 3.26 6.69
N ARG A 9 -23.06 2.51 7.60
CA ARG A 9 -22.63 2.41 9.01
C ARG A 9 -21.26 1.76 9.14
N ARG A 10 -20.99 0.69 8.38
CA ARG A 10 -19.64 0.08 8.35
C ARG A 10 -18.59 1.10 7.94
N GLU A 11 -18.85 1.91 6.93
CA GLU A 11 -17.92 2.94 6.45
C GLU A 11 -17.65 4.03 7.49
N GLU A 12 -18.70 4.45 8.20
CA GLU A 12 -18.58 5.43 9.29
C GLU A 12 -17.73 4.88 10.46
N ILE A 13 -17.93 3.60 10.82
CA ILE A 13 -17.12 2.92 11.85
C ILE A 13 -15.66 2.82 11.42
N ILE A 14 -15.38 2.46 10.17
CA ILE A 14 -14.02 2.37 9.64
C ILE A 14 -13.32 3.73 9.69
N ARG A 15 -14.02 4.83 9.33
CA ARG A 15 -13.47 6.20 9.46
C ARG A 15 -13.15 6.57 10.90
N ALA A 16 -14.05 6.27 11.85
CA ALA A 16 -13.82 6.49 13.26
C ALA A 16 -12.64 5.69 13.80
N ALA A 17 -12.55 4.41 13.43
CA ALA A 17 -11.43 3.53 13.80
C ALA A 17 -10.10 4.04 13.23
N HIS A 18 -10.08 4.41 11.95
CA HIS A 18 -8.88 4.97 11.31
C HIS A 18 -8.40 6.25 12.04
N LYS A 19 -9.32 7.15 12.40
CA LYS A 19 -8.99 8.33 13.20
C LYS A 19 -8.39 7.96 14.55
N CYS A 20 -8.98 6.98 15.26
CA CYS A 20 -8.45 6.51 16.54
C CYS A 20 -7.05 5.90 16.38
N PHE A 21 -6.83 5.07 15.37
CA PHE A 21 -5.53 4.44 15.11
C PHE A 21 -4.43 5.46 14.83
N ILE A 22 -4.74 6.49 14.03
CA ILE A 22 -3.80 7.57 13.73
C ILE A 22 -3.46 8.41 14.97
N THR A 23 -4.46 8.72 15.82
CA THR A 23 -4.25 9.66 16.93
C THR A 23 -3.70 9.02 18.19
N ARG A 24 -4.00 7.74 18.44
CA ARG A 24 -3.64 7.01 19.67
C ARG A 24 -2.72 5.80 19.44
N GLY A 25 -2.56 5.41 18.18
CA GLY A 25 -1.91 4.16 17.81
C GLY A 25 -2.89 2.98 17.80
N PHE A 26 -2.51 1.96 17.03
CA PHE A 26 -3.33 0.75 16.91
C PHE A 26 -3.40 -0.01 18.24
N HIS A 27 -2.27 -0.20 18.94
CA HIS A 27 -2.21 -0.95 20.19
C HIS A 27 -3.09 -0.31 21.26
N ALA A 28 -2.98 0.99 21.48
CA ALA A 28 -3.70 1.73 22.52
C ALA A 28 -5.20 1.96 22.23
N THR A 29 -5.67 1.69 21.00
CA THR A 29 -7.07 1.87 20.62
C THR A 29 -7.87 0.60 20.91
N GLY A 30 -8.94 0.73 21.72
CA GLY A 30 -9.91 -0.33 21.98
C GLY A 30 -11.22 -0.12 21.21
N MET A 31 -12.08 -1.17 21.16
CA MET A 31 -13.43 -1.08 20.58
C MET A 31 -14.28 0.01 21.23
N ALA A 32 -14.10 0.25 22.55
CA ALA A 32 -14.79 1.33 23.27
C ALA A 32 -14.36 2.73 22.81
N ASP A 33 -13.09 2.90 22.41
CA ASP A 33 -12.60 4.17 21.89
C ASP A 33 -13.18 4.48 20.52
N ILE A 34 -13.26 3.47 19.66
CA ILE A 34 -13.88 3.55 18.33
C ILE A 34 -15.36 3.88 18.48
N ALA A 35 -16.05 3.22 19.41
CA ALA A 35 -17.46 3.49 19.69
C ALA A 35 -17.71 4.94 20.15
N ARG A 36 -16.84 5.44 21.03
CA ARG A 36 -16.89 6.83 21.51
C ARG A 36 -16.65 7.82 20.37
N GLU A 37 -15.68 7.57 19.51
CA GLU A 37 -15.40 8.42 18.34
C GLU A 37 -16.55 8.42 17.34
N PHE A 38 -17.20 7.27 17.17
CA PHE A 38 -18.37 7.12 16.30
C PHE A 38 -19.66 7.68 16.92
N GLY A 39 -19.71 7.91 18.24
CA GLY A 39 -20.90 8.40 18.96
C GLY A 39 -21.94 7.32 19.27
N MET A 40 -21.51 6.05 19.39
CA MET A 40 -22.40 4.92 19.72
C MET A 40 -21.83 4.05 20.85
N SER A 41 -22.63 3.10 21.35
CA SER A 41 -22.15 2.13 22.34
C SER A 41 -21.23 1.08 21.71
N ALA A 42 -20.28 0.56 22.51
CA ALA A 42 -19.40 -0.52 22.06
C ALA A 42 -20.18 -1.76 21.59
N GLY A 43 -21.27 -2.13 22.27
CA GLY A 43 -22.14 -3.23 21.85
C GLY A 43 -22.74 -3.04 20.46
N HIS A 44 -22.98 -1.80 20.05
CA HIS A 44 -23.49 -1.52 18.70
C HIS A 44 -22.40 -1.74 17.64
N ILE A 45 -21.13 -1.39 17.92
CA ILE A 45 -20.00 -1.63 17.01
C ILE A 45 -19.80 -3.14 16.78
N TYR A 46 -19.92 -3.96 17.83
CA TYR A 46 -19.77 -5.42 17.73
C TYR A 46 -20.79 -6.09 16.79
N ASN A 47 -21.94 -5.45 16.50
CA ASN A 47 -22.88 -5.94 15.48
C ASN A 47 -22.34 -5.81 14.04
N TYR A 48 -21.33 -4.97 13.82
CA TYR A 48 -20.72 -4.73 12.52
C TYR A 48 -19.32 -5.36 12.40
N PHE A 49 -18.55 -5.33 13.49
CA PHE A 49 -17.18 -5.83 13.52
C PHE A 49 -16.93 -6.60 14.83
N PRO A 50 -16.59 -7.89 14.74
CA PRO A 50 -16.39 -8.73 15.92
C PRO A 50 -15.13 -8.37 16.72
N SER A 51 -14.15 -7.71 16.10
CA SER A 51 -12.87 -7.34 16.72
C SER A 51 -12.26 -6.09 16.08
N LYS A 52 -11.24 -5.54 16.74
CA LYS A 52 -10.39 -4.49 16.20
C LYS A 52 -9.63 -4.99 14.96
N THR A 53 -9.18 -6.25 14.97
CA THR A 53 -8.52 -6.90 13.83
C THR A 53 -9.45 -6.94 12.62
N ALA A 54 -10.72 -7.28 12.78
CA ALA A 54 -11.69 -7.27 11.69
C ALA A 54 -11.91 -5.87 11.07
N ILE A 55 -11.78 -4.81 11.87
CA ILE A 55 -11.83 -3.44 11.36
C ILE A 55 -10.58 -3.11 10.54
N ILE A 56 -9.39 -3.46 11.04
CA ILE A 56 -8.15 -3.17 10.31
C ILE A 56 -8.02 -4.01 9.04
N GLU A 57 -8.53 -5.25 9.03
CA GLU A 57 -8.63 -6.08 7.84
C GLU A 57 -9.44 -5.39 6.72
N GLU A 58 -10.56 -4.79 7.07
CA GLU A 58 -11.36 -4.00 6.11
C GLU A 58 -10.61 -2.74 5.63
N VAL A 59 -9.86 -2.06 6.52
CA VAL A 59 -9.01 -0.92 6.14
C VAL A 59 -7.93 -1.35 5.16
N ILE A 60 -7.27 -2.47 5.41
CA ILE A 60 -6.25 -3.04 4.53
C ILE A 60 -6.87 -3.43 3.18
N SER A 61 -8.03 -4.10 3.19
CA SER A 61 -8.74 -4.49 1.96
C SER A 61 -9.04 -3.29 1.05
N ARG A 62 -9.49 -2.17 1.62
CA ARG A 62 -9.71 -0.92 0.85
C ARG A 62 -8.41 -0.32 0.34
N GLY A 63 -7.35 -0.36 1.16
CA GLY A 63 -6.02 0.06 0.72
C GLY A 63 -5.50 -0.76 -0.45
N MET A 64 -5.85 -2.05 -0.51
CA MET A 64 -5.51 -2.93 -1.62
C MET A 64 -6.25 -2.56 -2.92
N GLU A 65 -7.51 -2.13 -2.86
CA GLU A 65 -8.22 -1.64 -4.04
C GLU A 65 -7.54 -0.42 -4.66
N ASP A 66 -7.11 0.54 -3.83
CA ASP A 66 -6.37 1.71 -4.27
C ASP A 66 -4.98 1.33 -4.81
N PHE A 67 -4.32 0.37 -4.17
CA PHE A 67 -3.05 -0.17 -4.65
C PHE A 67 -3.18 -0.79 -6.04
N TYR A 68 -4.19 -1.62 -6.29
CA TYR A 68 -4.44 -2.23 -7.61
C TYR A 68 -4.70 -1.17 -8.68
N LYS A 69 -5.56 -0.18 -8.41
CA LYS A 69 -5.82 0.92 -9.35
C LYS A 69 -4.56 1.70 -9.68
N ASN A 70 -3.76 2.02 -8.67
CA ASN A 70 -2.53 2.80 -8.85
C ASN A 70 -1.44 2.03 -9.60
N SER A 71 -1.28 0.74 -9.33
CA SER A 71 -0.29 -0.09 -10.02
C SER A 71 -0.65 -0.35 -11.48
N CYS A 72 -1.93 -0.59 -11.80
CA CYS A 72 -2.40 -0.66 -13.18
C CYS A 72 -2.16 0.67 -13.92
N ALA A 73 -2.55 1.80 -13.32
CA ALA A 73 -2.35 3.12 -13.91
C ALA A 73 -0.86 3.45 -14.11
N LEU A 74 0.03 3.00 -13.20
CA LEU A 74 1.46 3.15 -13.35
C LEU A 74 1.99 2.31 -14.52
N GLN A 75 1.51 1.07 -14.67
CA GLN A 75 1.87 0.21 -15.80
C GLN A 75 1.42 0.81 -17.14
N GLU A 76 0.22 1.34 -17.21
CA GLU A 76 -0.34 1.99 -18.41
C GLU A 76 0.38 3.30 -18.77
N SER A 77 0.95 3.99 -17.78
CA SER A 77 1.64 5.27 -17.99
C SER A 77 3.03 5.12 -18.61
N GLN A 78 3.59 3.92 -18.68
CA GLN A 78 4.98 3.68 -19.13
C GLN A 78 5.25 3.91 -20.62
N ASP A 79 4.26 4.37 -21.37
CA ASP A 79 4.41 4.84 -22.76
C ASP A 79 4.94 6.29 -22.86
N SER A 80 4.86 7.08 -21.79
CA SER A 80 5.31 8.47 -21.69
C SER A 80 5.97 8.75 -20.35
N TYR A 81 7.10 9.45 -20.37
CA TYR A 81 7.80 9.90 -19.16
C TYR A 81 6.91 10.82 -18.32
N GLU A 82 6.24 11.76 -18.95
CA GLU A 82 5.38 12.74 -18.28
C GLU A 82 4.22 12.06 -17.55
N LYS A 83 3.56 11.08 -18.20
CA LYS A 83 2.49 10.30 -17.57
C LYS A 83 3.01 9.45 -16.41
N THR A 84 4.19 8.83 -16.58
CA THR A 84 4.85 8.04 -15.52
C THR A 84 5.18 8.92 -14.33
N LEU A 85 5.75 10.11 -14.56
CA LEU A 85 6.07 11.08 -13.51
C LEU A 85 4.82 11.54 -12.76
N GLU A 86 3.74 11.88 -13.47
CA GLU A 86 2.47 12.25 -12.85
C GLU A 86 1.91 11.13 -11.96
N GLN A 87 1.95 9.90 -12.45
CA GLN A 87 1.46 8.75 -11.68
C GLN A 87 2.34 8.44 -10.46
N VAL A 88 3.66 8.55 -10.58
CA VAL A 88 4.59 8.43 -9.45
C VAL A 88 4.31 9.48 -8.40
N ARG A 89 4.12 10.76 -8.79
CA ARG A 89 3.74 11.86 -7.88
C ARG A 89 2.45 11.54 -7.14
N ARG A 90 1.44 11.05 -7.84
CA ARG A 90 0.15 10.67 -7.26
C ARG A 90 0.31 9.54 -6.23
N ILE A 91 1.07 8.50 -6.53
CA ILE A 91 1.31 7.37 -5.63
C ILE A 91 2.06 7.86 -4.38
N LEU A 92 3.16 8.58 -4.55
CA LEU A 92 3.97 9.06 -3.43
C LEU A 92 3.20 10.06 -2.56
N SER A 93 2.41 10.97 -3.13
CA SER A 93 1.54 11.87 -2.35
C SER A 93 0.52 11.12 -1.49
N GLY A 94 0.11 9.93 -1.92
CA GLY A 94 -0.76 9.04 -1.13
C GLY A 94 -0.01 8.28 -0.03
N ILE A 95 1.24 7.89 -0.29
CA ILE A 95 2.08 7.13 0.64
C ILE A 95 2.71 8.05 1.69
N LEU A 96 3.26 9.19 1.30
CA LEU A 96 4.01 10.12 2.15
C LEU A 96 3.09 10.99 3.02
N LYS A 97 2.17 10.33 3.72
CA LYS A 97 1.37 10.90 4.80
C LYS A 97 1.90 10.33 6.10
N LYS A 98 2.38 11.20 6.98
CA LYS A 98 2.98 10.81 8.27
C LYS A 98 2.12 9.78 9.01
N GLU A 99 0.82 10.04 9.07
CA GLU A 99 -0.15 9.20 9.75
C GLU A 99 -0.22 7.79 9.14
N ARG A 100 -0.19 7.71 7.81
CA ARG A 100 -0.25 6.43 7.08
C ARG A 100 1.01 5.59 7.33
N VAL A 101 2.18 6.22 7.24
CA VAL A 101 3.45 5.52 7.47
C VAL A 101 3.57 5.09 8.93
N THR A 102 3.16 5.95 9.88
CA THR A 102 3.16 5.61 11.31
C THR A 102 2.25 4.42 11.59
N LEU A 103 1.01 4.43 11.07
CA LEU A 103 0.08 3.31 11.26
C LEU A 103 0.64 2.01 10.66
N SER A 104 1.26 2.06 9.48
CA SER A 104 1.89 0.88 8.87
C SER A 104 2.98 0.27 9.76
N LEU A 105 3.84 1.11 10.37
CA LEU A 105 4.86 0.65 11.30
C LEU A 105 4.28 0.05 12.57
N GLU A 106 3.24 0.66 13.14
CA GLU A 106 2.57 0.13 14.32
C GLU A 106 1.91 -1.22 14.04
N LEU A 107 1.28 -1.38 12.88
CA LEU A 107 0.68 -2.66 12.48
C LEU A 107 1.75 -3.76 12.31
N LEU A 108 2.91 -3.44 11.72
CA LEU A 108 4.01 -4.39 11.60
C LEU A 108 4.59 -4.76 12.99
N ALA A 109 4.74 -3.78 13.88
CA ALA A 109 5.21 -4.02 15.25
C ALA A 109 4.21 -4.87 16.05
N GLU A 110 2.91 -4.57 15.97
CA GLU A 110 1.85 -5.36 16.63
C GLU A 110 1.78 -6.78 16.07
N ALA A 111 1.92 -6.97 14.76
CA ALA A 111 1.88 -8.26 14.12
C ALA A 111 2.96 -9.23 14.63
N SER A 112 4.11 -8.72 15.09
CA SER A 112 5.17 -9.55 15.68
C SER A 112 4.74 -10.29 16.97
N HIS A 113 3.64 -9.86 17.58
CA HIS A 113 3.09 -10.42 18.82
C HIS A 113 1.62 -10.85 18.70
N ASN A 114 1.02 -10.64 17.53
CA ASN A 114 -0.40 -10.90 17.26
C ASN A 114 -0.55 -11.76 16.00
N PRO A 115 -0.68 -13.10 16.14
CA PRO A 115 -0.75 -14.02 15.00
C PRO A 115 -1.93 -13.78 14.06
N GLU A 116 -3.07 -13.27 14.58
CA GLU A 116 -4.25 -12.94 13.76
C GLU A 116 -3.91 -11.77 12.82
N LEU A 117 -3.29 -10.71 13.35
CA LEU A 117 -2.89 -9.57 12.55
C LEU A 117 -1.73 -9.92 11.60
N GLU A 118 -0.76 -10.73 12.05
CA GLU A 118 0.31 -11.23 11.17
C GLU A 118 -0.26 -11.94 9.94
N LYS A 119 -1.24 -12.81 10.12
CA LYS A 119 -1.90 -13.51 9.04
C LYS A 119 -2.55 -12.55 8.04
N VAL A 120 -3.27 -11.54 8.54
CA VAL A 120 -3.93 -10.51 7.68
C VAL A 120 -2.90 -9.76 6.84
N LEU A 121 -1.80 -9.29 7.45
CA LEU A 121 -0.75 -8.57 6.73
C LEU A 121 -0.04 -9.45 5.70
N ARG A 122 0.27 -10.70 6.05
CA ARG A 122 0.90 -11.67 5.15
C ARG A 122 0.02 -11.98 3.94
N GLU A 123 -1.29 -12.17 4.14
CA GLU A 123 -2.22 -12.40 3.04
C GLU A 123 -2.34 -11.20 2.10
N ALA A 124 -2.33 -9.97 2.65
CA ALA A 124 -2.32 -8.75 1.86
C ALA A 124 -1.03 -8.62 1.04
N ASP A 125 0.14 -8.91 1.64
CA ASP A 125 1.44 -8.91 0.97
C ASP A 125 1.48 -9.91 -0.20
N VAL A 126 1.06 -11.15 0.02
CA VAL A 126 1.00 -12.18 -1.03
C VAL A 126 0.12 -11.73 -2.19
N LYS A 127 -1.04 -11.12 -1.93
CA LYS A 127 -1.92 -10.60 -2.97
C LYS A 127 -1.27 -9.45 -3.75
N ALA A 128 -0.63 -8.50 -3.05
CA ALA A 128 0.08 -7.38 -3.66
C ALA A 128 1.22 -7.84 -4.56
N ARG A 129 2.08 -8.74 -4.04
CA ARG A 129 3.20 -9.35 -4.77
C ARG A 129 2.74 -10.07 -6.03
N THR A 130 1.72 -10.92 -5.91
CA THR A 130 1.18 -11.67 -7.04
C THR A 130 0.65 -10.74 -8.12
N HIS A 131 -0.13 -9.72 -7.74
CA HIS A 131 -0.65 -8.73 -8.67
C HIS A 131 0.46 -7.96 -9.40
N LEU A 132 1.48 -7.47 -8.70
CA LEU A 132 2.59 -6.77 -9.34
C LEU A 132 3.40 -7.67 -10.26
N LYS A 133 3.59 -8.94 -9.91
CA LYS A 133 4.25 -9.93 -10.75
C LYS A 133 3.48 -10.17 -12.05
N GLU A 134 2.16 -10.33 -11.97
CA GLU A 134 1.29 -10.51 -13.13
C GLU A 134 1.28 -9.28 -14.04
N LEU A 135 1.31 -8.08 -13.47
CA LEU A 135 1.41 -6.83 -14.24
C LEU A 135 2.78 -6.69 -14.94
N SER A 136 3.88 -6.97 -14.24
CA SER A 136 5.22 -6.72 -14.75
C SER A 136 5.69 -7.79 -15.74
N ASN A 137 5.42 -9.05 -15.45
CA ASN A 137 5.83 -10.19 -16.28
C ASN A 137 4.88 -11.39 -16.10
N PRO A 138 3.72 -11.42 -16.81
CA PRO A 138 2.72 -12.49 -16.65
C PRO A 138 3.25 -13.88 -16.96
N ASN A 139 4.23 -13.99 -17.86
CA ASN A 139 4.84 -15.27 -18.27
C ASN A 139 6.08 -15.64 -17.47
N GLY A 140 6.65 -14.71 -16.70
CA GLY A 140 7.81 -14.95 -15.85
C GLY A 140 7.40 -15.68 -14.56
N ASN A 141 8.23 -16.61 -14.10
CA ASN A 141 8.01 -17.28 -12.81
C ASN A 141 9.33 -17.75 -12.19
N ASN A 142 10.43 -17.07 -12.51
CA ASN A 142 11.71 -17.38 -11.91
C ASN A 142 11.99 -16.50 -10.68
N ALA A 143 13.02 -16.84 -9.91
CA ALA A 143 13.39 -16.12 -8.70
C ALA A 143 13.73 -14.63 -8.94
N LYS A 144 14.23 -14.26 -10.12
CA LYS A 144 14.55 -12.87 -10.46
C LYS A 144 13.30 -12.04 -10.68
N ASP A 145 12.23 -12.61 -11.26
CA ASP A 145 10.95 -11.91 -11.44
C ASP A 145 10.37 -11.52 -10.09
N TRP A 146 10.38 -12.44 -9.14
CA TRP A 146 9.92 -12.18 -7.78
C TRP A 146 10.80 -11.16 -7.04
N ALA A 147 12.12 -11.25 -7.19
CA ALA A 147 13.05 -10.30 -6.59
C ALA A 147 12.86 -8.87 -7.11
N LEU A 148 12.52 -8.69 -8.40
CA LEU A 148 12.20 -7.38 -8.97
C LEU A 148 10.94 -6.78 -8.35
N VAL A 149 9.90 -7.60 -8.12
CA VAL A 149 8.68 -7.17 -7.42
C VAL A 149 9.01 -6.76 -5.99
N ASP A 150 9.75 -7.58 -5.25
CA ASP A 150 10.13 -7.29 -3.87
C ASP A 150 10.97 -6.01 -3.75
N MET A 151 11.91 -5.79 -4.68
CA MET A 151 12.69 -4.56 -4.75
C MET A 151 11.81 -3.32 -5.04
N GLY A 152 10.83 -3.46 -5.93
CA GLY A 152 9.88 -2.40 -6.24
C GLY A 152 9.06 -2.03 -4.99
N MET A 153 8.46 -3.00 -4.31
CA MET A 153 7.70 -2.80 -3.08
C MET A 153 8.58 -2.15 -2.00
N ALA A 154 9.76 -2.72 -1.75
CA ALA A 154 10.71 -2.19 -0.77
C ALA A 154 11.14 -0.74 -1.05
N THR A 155 11.23 -0.35 -2.34
CA THR A 155 11.55 1.04 -2.71
C THR A 155 10.48 2.01 -2.24
N PHE A 156 9.21 1.74 -2.53
CA PHE A 156 8.10 2.61 -2.11
C PHE A 156 7.92 2.63 -0.59
N GLU A 157 8.03 1.48 0.07
CA GLU A 157 7.98 1.37 1.54
C GLU A 157 9.15 2.12 2.19
N GLY A 158 10.36 1.92 1.66
CA GLY A 158 11.57 2.57 2.15
C GLY A 158 11.54 4.08 2.03
N ILE A 159 10.95 4.64 0.96
CA ILE A 159 10.74 6.09 0.82
C ILE A 159 9.81 6.59 1.92
N GLY A 160 8.72 5.87 2.23
CA GLY A 160 7.83 6.21 3.34
C GLY A 160 8.58 6.27 4.69
N LEU A 161 9.40 5.27 4.98
CA LEU A 161 10.23 5.24 6.19
C LEU A 161 11.27 6.38 6.23
N ARG A 162 11.87 6.69 5.09
CA ARG A 162 12.80 7.82 4.97
C ARG A 162 12.12 9.15 5.22
N TYR A 163 10.88 9.32 4.74
CA TYR A 163 10.09 10.51 4.97
C TYR A 163 9.86 10.81 6.46
N LEU A 164 9.62 9.80 7.29
CA LEU A 164 9.48 9.98 8.74
C LEU A 164 10.77 10.50 9.40
N ARG A 165 11.95 10.12 8.88
CA ARG A 165 13.26 10.53 9.40
C ARG A 165 13.75 11.84 8.82
N ASN A 166 13.34 12.16 7.62
CA ASN A 166 13.73 13.36 6.89
C ASN A 166 12.52 13.90 6.11
N PRO A 167 11.63 14.65 6.77
CA PRO A 167 10.42 15.20 6.14
C PRO A 167 10.73 16.28 5.10
N ASP A 168 11.94 16.85 5.15
CA ASP A 168 12.41 17.90 4.23
C ASP A 168 13.08 17.33 2.97
N MET A 169 12.98 16.01 2.74
CA MET A 169 13.49 15.39 1.51
C MET A 169 12.82 16.00 0.27
N ASP A 170 13.61 16.22 -0.79
CA ASP A 170 13.10 16.79 -2.04
C ASP A 170 12.13 15.80 -2.73
N PHE A 171 10.83 16.09 -2.57
CA PHE A 171 9.77 15.26 -3.11
C PHE A 171 9.80 15.19 -4.64
N ASP A 172 10.07 16.31 -5.30
CA ASP A 172 10.07 16.39 -6.76
C ASP A 172 11.24 15.63 -7.35
N ALA A 173 12.44 15.80 -6.81
CA ALA A 173 13.62 15.05 -7.23
C ALA A 173 13.45 13.54 -7.04
N ILE A 174 12.81 13.10 -5.96
CA ILE A 174 12.51 11.66 -5.75
C ILE A 174 11.53 11.13 -6.80
N CYS A 175 10.48 11.90 -7.11
CA CYS A 175 9.53 11.52 -8.14
C CYS A 175 10.20 11.39 -9.51
N GLU A 176 11.07 12.34 -9.87
CA GLU A 176 11.83 12.31 -11.14
C GLU A 176 12.73 11.09 -11.23
N VAL A 177 13.55 10.83 -10.21
CA VAL A 177 14.44 9.66 -10.17
C VAL A 177 13.68 8.34 -10.26
N LEU A 178 12.52 8.24 -9.58
CA LEU A 178 11.68 7.05 -9.67
C LEU A 178 11.04 6.91 -11.05
N ALA A 179 10.51 8.01 -11.61
CA ALA A 179 9.92 8.00 -12.94
C ALA A 179 10.97 7.60 -14.01
N GLU A 180 12.19 8.11 -13.94
CA GLU A 180 13.29 7.72 -14.84
C GLU A 180 13.63 6.23 -14.75
N ARG A 181 13.57 5.64 -13.57
CA ARG A 181 13.84 4.20 -13.35
C ARG A 181 12.71 3.30 -13.85
N ILE A 182 11.46 3.75 -13.70
CA ILE A 182 10.27 3.02 -14.12
C ILE A 182 10.06 3.18 -15.64
N TYR A 183 10.19 4.43 -16.14
CA TYR A 183 10.15 4.74 -17.55
C TYR A 183 11.47 4.35 -18.20
N MET A 184 11.49 3.13 -18.74
CA MET A 184 12.60 2.73 -19.62
C MET A 184 12.09 2.72 -21.05
N PRO A 185 12.55 3.65 -21.93
CA PRO A 185 12.18 3.64 -23.33
C PRO A 185 12.40 2.23 -23.91
N ARG A 186 11.38 1.65 -24.54
CA ARG A 186 11.43 0.29 -25.12
C ARG A 186 12.67 0.07 -25.99
N GLU A 187 13.13 1.14 -26.64
CA GLU A 187 14.36 1.12 -27.47
C GLU A 187 15.64 0.89 -26.64
N LYS A 188 15.78 1.56 -25.49
CA LYS A 188 16.92 1.34 -24.58
C LYS A 188 16.89 -0.06 -23.97
N LEU A 189 15.69 -0.58 -23.65
CA LEU A 189 15.55 -1.94 -23.15
C LEU A 189 15.96 -2.97 -24.20
N LYS A 190 15.52 -2.82 -25.45
CA LYS A 190 15.91 -3.68 -26.57
C LYS A 190 17.42 -3.64 -26.84
N GLN A 191 18.01 -2.46 -26.79
CA GLN A 191 19.45 -2.28 -26.96
C GLN A 191 20.23 -2.98 -25.84
N ARG A 192 19.80 -2.80 -24.58
CA ARG A 192 20.44 -3.43 -23.43
C ARG A 192 20.30 -4.95 -23.40
N LEU A 193 19.17 -5.48 -23.86
CA LEU A 193 18.98 -6.92 -24.04
C LEU A 193 19.93 -7.48 -25.09
N LYS A 194 20.08 -6.83 -26.26
CA LYS A 194 21.04 -7.21 -27.31
C LYS A 194 22.49 -7.19 -26.80
N GLU A 195 22.86 -6.17 -26.00
CA GLU A 195 24.18 -6.07 -25.39
C GLU A 195 24.47 -7.20 -24.38
N LEU A 196 23.44 -7.61 -23.62
CA LEU A 196 23.53 -8.72 -22.66
C LEU A 196 23.62 -10.07 -23.37
N GLU A 197 22.84 -10.28 -24.43
CA GLU A 197 22.91 -11.48 -25.26
C GLU A 197 24.29 -11.62 -25.95
N ALA A 198 24.87 -10.51 -26.47
CA ALA A 198 26.18 -10.48 -27.07
C ALA A 198 27.34 -10.75 -26.07
N ARG A 199 27.12 -10.56 -24.77
CA ARG A 199 28.11 -10.88 -23.71
C ARG A 199 28.04 -12.33 -23.25
N GLN A 200 27.03 -13.07 -23.63
CA GLN A 200 26.81 -14.48 -23.26
C GLN A 200 27.16 -15.44 -24.43
N ALA A 201 27.37 -14.89 -25.62
CA ALA A 201 27.85 -15.59 -26.81
C ALA A 201 29.39 -15.49 -26.94
#